data_f0f201667f0569eaf6e4555052a4a461
#
_entry.id   f0f201667f0569eaf6e4555052a4a461
#
_cell.length_a   1.000
_cell.length_b   1.000
_cell.length_c   1.000
_cell.angle_alpha   90.00
_cell.angle_beta   90.00
_cell.angle_gamma   90.00
#
_symmetry.space_group_name_H-M   'P 1'
#
loop_
_entity.id
_entity.type
_entity.pdbx_description
1 polymer ?
#
loop_
_entity_poly.entity_id
_entity_poly.type
_entity_poly.pdbx_seq_one_letter_code
_entity_poly.pdbx_strand_id
1 'polypeptide(L)'
;MDSKERIDQLTDQLKEAGYRYYVLDDPTMEDYEYDRLYRELEELESAHPELARADSPTKRVGGEVLSQFEKVSHSVPLMSLQDVFSMEELNDFLEKTIAAEGNAEFSVEPKIDGLSVALEYVDGKFVRGATRGDGTVGEDVTENLKTIRSIPMTLTGAPSRLIVRGEVFMPKKSFEKLNLRQEELGKPLFANPRNAAAGSLRQLDPKIAAKRGLDIYVFNVQLADGVEFTGHTQSLE
;
A
#
# COMPACT_ATOMS: atom_id res chain seq x y z
N MET A 1 30.77 14.91 10.66
CA MET A 1 29.45 14.29 10.92
C MET A 1 29.72 12.82 11.17
N ASP A 2 29.23 12.29 12.26
CA ASP A 2 29.35 10.87 12.58
C ASP A 2 28.51 10.04 11.60
N SER A 3 28.94 8.79 11.33
CA SER A 3 28.21 7.89 10.40
C SER A 3 26.75 7.70 10.79
N LYS A 4 26.47 7.60 12.10
CA LYS A 4 25.12 7.50 12.63
C LYS A 4 24.27 8.73 12.31
N GLU A 5 24.79 9.93 12.62
CA GLU A 5 24.10 11.19 12.34
C GLU A 5 23.82 11.33 10.83
N ARG A 6 24.75 10.88 9.99
CA ARG A 6 24.57 10.96 8.53
C ARG A 6 23.51 9.96 8.02
N ILE A 7 23.50 8.74 8.53
CA ILE A 7 22.45 7.73 8.21
C ILE A 7 21.08 8.24 8.63
N ASP A 8 20.95 8.79 9.85
CA ASP A 8 19.70 9.33 10.36
C ASP A 8 19.20 10.48 9.48
N GLN A 9 20.07 11.43 9.14
CA GLN A 9 19.75 12.56 8.28
C GLN A 9 19.31 12.12 6.88
N LEU A 10 20.05 11.21 6.23
CA LEU A 10 19.73 10.72 4.90
C LEU A 10 18.43 9.94 4.89
N THR A 11 18.20 9.11 5.90
CA THR A 11 16.96 8.35 6.05
C THR A 11 15.76 9.29 6.12
N ASP A 12 15.80 10.32 6.98
CA ASP A 12 14.69 11.25 7.16
C ASP A 12 14.48 12.10 5.90
N GLN A 13 15.56 12.59 5.28
CA GLN A 13 15.50 13.39 4.06
C GLN A 13 14.89 12.61 2.87
N LEU A 14 15.31 11.37 2.68
CA LEU A 14 14.80 10.50 1.60
C LEU A 14 13.37 10.03 1.86
N LYS A 15 12.98 9.82 3.11
CA LYS A 15 11.59 9.52 3.47
C LYS A 15 10.67 10.69 3.16
N GLU A 16 11.05 11.90 3.55
CA GLU A 16 10.27 13.12 3.27
C GLU A 16 10.17 13.36 1.76
N ALA A 17 11.29 13.30 1.02
CA ALA A 17 11.29 13.46 -0.41
C ALA A 17 10.42 12.41 -1.12
N GLY A 18 10.52 11.15 -0.71
CA GLY A 18 9.69 10.07 -1.22
C GLY A 18 8.20 10.26 -0.92
N TYR A 19 7.85 10.70 0.29
CA TYR A 19 6.47 11.00 0.65
C TYR A 19 5.89 12.12 -0.20
N ARG A 20 6.62 13.21 -0.36
CA ARG A 20 6.20 14.34 -1.19
C ARG A 20 6.04 13.95 -2.66
N TYR A 21 6.96 13.17 -3.20
CA TYR A 21 6.93 12.73 -4.59
C TYR A 21 5.78 11.73 -4.86
N TYR A 22 5.66 10.65 -4.03
CA TYR A 22 4.75 9.53 -4.33
C TYR A 22 3.34 9.68 -3.73
N VAL A 23 3.18 10.49 -2.67
CA VAL A 23 1.92 10.63 -1.95
C VAL A 23 1.28 11.99 -2.17
N LEU A 24 2.08 13.08 -2.12
CA LEU A 24 1.55 14.45 -2.23
C LEU A 24 1.58 15.00 -3.67
N ASP A 25 2.25 14.32 -4.62
CA ASP A 25 2.50 14.83 -5.99
C ASP A 25 3.11 16.24 -6.00
N ASP A 26 3.96 16.52 -5.01
CA ASP A 26 4.61 17.81 -4.77
C ASP A 26 6.11 17.61 -4.52
N PRO A 27 6.89 17.20 -5.54
CA PRO A 27 8.31 16.91 -5.41
C PRO A 27 9.12 18.15 -5.04
N THR A 28 9.97 18.01 -4.02
CA THR A 28 10.90 19.06 -3.57
C THR A 28 12.36 18.73 -3.83
N MET A 29 12.61 17.58 -4.47
CA MET A 29 13.95 17.09 -4.79
C MET A 29 13.96 16.56 -6.22
N GLU A 30 15.00 16.86 -6.97
CA GLU A 30 15.22 16.31 -8.31
C GLU A 30 15.58 14.82 -8.24
N ASP A 31 15.16 14.02 -9.24
CA ASP A 31 15.39 12.57 -9.29
C ASP A 31 16.88 12.21 -9.15
N TYR A 32 17.77 12.97 -9.82
CA TYR A 32 19.21 12.76 -9.74
C TYR A 32 19.76 12.97 -8.32
N GLU A 33 19.25 13.96 -7.60
CA GLU A 33 19.65 14.24 -6.23
C GLU A 33 19.16 13.13 -5.29
N TYR A 34 17.92 12.67 -5.47
CA TYR A 34 17.37 11.55 -4.72
C TYR A 34 18.21 10.29 -4.90
N ASP A 35 18.53 9.93 -6.13
CA ASP A 35 19.34 8.74 -6.45
C ASP A 35 20.74 8.81 -5.85
N ARG A 36 21.36 9.98 -5.87
CA ARG A 36 22.68 10.23 -5.28
C ARG A 36 22.66 10.00 -3.75
N LEU A 37 21.68 10.61 -3.06
CA LEU A 37 21.54 10.48 -1.61
C LEU A 37 21.14 9.06 -1.21
N TYR A 38 20.33 8.39 -2.02
CA TYR A 38 19.95 7.00 -1.80
C TYR A 38 21.17 6.05 -1.85
N ARG A 39 22.05 6.23 -2.84
CA ARG A 39 23.30 5.44 -2.93
C ARG A 39 24.22 5.72 -1.75
N GLU A 40 24.37 6.98 -1.34
CA GLU A 40 25.15 7.34 -0.16
C GLU A 40 24.64 6.64 1.09
N LEU A 41 23.30 6.60 1.29
CA LEU A 41 22.69 5.88 2.40
C LEU A 41 22.96 4.36 2.32
N GLU A 42 22.81 3.76 1.14
CA GLU A 42 23.05 2.34 0.91
C GLU A 42 24.52 1.94 1.22
N GLU A 43 25.47 2.76 0.81
CA GLU A 43 26.90 2.57 1.08
C GLU A 43 27.20 2.66 2.59
N LEU A 44 26.65 3.67 3.29
CA LEU A 44 26.83 3.85 4.73
C LEU A 44 26.19 2.71 5.53
N GLU A 45 24.99 2.28 5.18
CA GLU A 45 24.32 1.15 5.85
C GLU A 45 25.03 -0.18 5.57
N SER A 46 25.65 -0.36 4.40
CA SER A 46 26.47 -1.53 4.08
C SER A 46 27.76 -1.55 4.89
N ALA A 47 28.37 -0.39 5.11
CA ALA A 47 29.56 -0.24 5.94
C ALA A 47 29.27 -0.36 7.45
N HIS A 48 28.08 0.00 7.90
CA HIS A 48 27.63 0.04 9.28
C HIS A 48 26.24 -0.60 9.45
N PRO A 49 26.08 -1.93 9.26
CA PRO A 49 24.79 -2.59 9.32
C PRO A 49 24.04 -2.41 10.65
N GLU A 50 24.81 -2.26 11.75
CA GLU A 50 24.28 -2.04 13.11
C GLU A 50 23.64 -0.68 13.31
N LEU A 51 23.95 0.30 12.43
CA LEU A 51 23.35 1.65 12.46
C LEU A 51 22.17 1.80 11.54
N ALA A 52 21.91 0.80 10.67
CA ALA A 52 20.83 0.85 9.69
C ALA A 52 19.46 0.83 10.37
N ARG A 53 18.61 1.83 10.05
CA ARG A 53 17.27 1.95 10.62
C ARG A 53 16.30 0.93 10.01
N ALA A 54 15.35 0.44 10.81
CA ALA A 54 14.32 -0.50 10.34
C ALA A 54 13.37 0.15 9.30
N ASP A 55 13.21 1.48 9.37
CA ASP A 55 12.37 2.29 8.49
C ASP A 55 13.13 2.95 7.33
N SER A 56 14.38 2.54 7.09
CA SER A 56 15.20 3.06 6.00
C SER A 56 14.56 2.79 4.62
N PRO A 57 14.60 3.77 3.69
CA PRO A 57 14.16 3.57 2.30
C PRO A 57 14.89 2.43 1.59
N THR A 58 16.14 2.13 1.96
CA THR A 58 16.95 1.04 1.37
C THR A 58 16.40 -0.34 1.70
N LYS A 59 15.65 -0.48 2.80
CA LYS A 59 15.05 -1.75 3.24
C LYS A 59 13.71 -2.08 2.60
N ARG A 60 13.13 -1.19 1.79
CA ARG A 60 11.84 -1.44 1.11
C ARG A 60 11.89 -2.64 0.15
N VAL A 61 13.07 -2.99 -0.38
CA VAL A 61 13.24 -4.03 -1.41
C VAL A 61 14.13 -5.18 -0.91
N GLY A 62 14.36 -5.28 0.40
CA GLY A 62 15.29 -6.23 1.03
C GLY A 62 14.72 -7.58 1.48
N GLY A 63 13.41 -7.83 1.26
CA GLY A 63 12.77 -9.08 1.72
C GLY A 63 13.39 -10.34 1.08
N GLU A 64 13.45 -11.43 1.86
CA GLU A 64 13.89 -12.74 1.39
C GLU A 64 12.89 -13.35 0.40
N VAL A 65 13.38 -14.24 -0.47
CA VAL A 65 12.53 -15.03 -1.36
C VAL A 65 11.81 -16.08 -0.52
N LEU A 66 10.47 -16.01 -0.50
CA LEU A 66 9.62 -16.91 0.26
C LEU A 66 9.37 -18.22 -0.50
N SER A 67 9.16 -19.32 0.22
CA SER A 67 8.64 -20.56 -0.36
C SER A 67 7.12 -20.57 -0.49
N GLN A 68 6.44 -19.85 0.40
CA GLN A 68 4.98 -19.66 0.42
C GLN A 68 4.63 -18.42 1.25
N PHE A 69 3.41 -17.91 1.10
CA PHE A 69 2.89 -16.86 1.96
C PHE A 69 2.28 -17.45 3.23
N GLU A 70 2.57 -16.83 4.37
CA GLU A 70 1.92 -17.17 5.62
C GLU A 70 0.45 -16.72 5.62
N LYS A 71 -0.39 -17.43 6.35
CA LYS A 71 -1.79 -17.06 6.54
C LYS A 71 -1.92 -16.08 7.69
N VAL A 72 -2.73 -15.05 7.46
CA VAL A 72 -3.03 -13.99 8.43
C VAL A 72 -4.52 -13.94 8.68
N SER A 73 -4.92 -14.11 9.95
CA SER A 73 -6.29 -13.85 10.37
C SER A 73 -6.51 -12.35 10.57
N HIS A 74 -7.54 -11.80 9.95
CA HIS A 74 -7.91 -10.41 10.12
C HIS A 74 -8.59 -10.18 11.47
N SER A 75 -8.12 -9.20 12.25
CA SER A 75 -8.77 -8.83 13.52
C SER A 75 -10.13 -8.15 13.30
N VAL A 76 -10.32 -7.54 12.13
CA VAL A 76 -11.60 -7.00 11.66
C VAL A 76 -11.89 -7.63 10.30
N PRO A 77 -13.04 -8.31 10.10
CA PRO A 77 -13.36 -8.95 8.82
C PRO A 77 -13.39 -7.94 7.66
N LEU A 78 -12.77 -8.31 6.54
CA LEU A 78 -12.75 -7.52 5.31
C LEU A 78 -13.94 -7.91 4.42
N MET A 79 -15.11 -7.37 4.73
CA MET A 79 -16.36 -7.70 4.03
C MET A 79 -16.31 -7.32 2.56
N SER A 80 -17.02 -8.07 1.71
CA SER A 80 -17.24 -7.71 0.31
C SER A 80 -18.25 -6.58 0.20
N LEU A 81 -18.09 -5.74 -0.82
CA LEU A 81 -19.13 -4.79 -1.22
C LEU A 81 -20.21 -5.54 -2.01
N GLN A 82 -21.45 -5.11 -1.83
CA GLN A 82 -22.56 -5.60 -2.64
C GLN A 82 -22.58 -4.83 -3.97
N ASP A 83 -22.78 -5.54 -5.07
CA ASP A 83 -22.91 -4.92 -6.39
C ASP A 83 -24.37 -4.58 -6.68
N VAL A 84 -24.61 -3.46 -7.39
CA VAL A 84 -25.89 -3.07 -7.97
C VAL A 84 -25.70 -2.83 -9.47
N PHE A 85 -26.64 -3.28 -10.29
CA PHE A 85 -26.53 -3.26 -11.75
C PHE A 85 -27.60 -2.39 -12.43
N SER A 86 -28.52 -1.78 -11.65
CA SER A 86 -29.56 -0.92 -12.17
C SER A 86 -29.82 0.26 -11.23
N MET A 87 -30.46 1.30 -11.77
CA MET A 87 -30.93 2.44 -10.97
C MET A 87 -32.03 2.04 -9.98
N GLU A 88 -32.81 1.00 -10.31
CA GLU A 88 -33.84 0.47 -9.43
C GLU A 88 -33.20 -0.19 -8.19
N GLU A 89 -32.19 -1.04 -8.38
CA GLU A 89 -31.41 -1.65 -7.29
C GLU A 89 -30.69 -0.60 -6.44
N LEU A 90 -30.15 0.46 -7.07
CA LEU A 90 -29.53 1.57 -6.35
C LEU A 90 -30.55 2.31 -5.48
N ASN A 91 -31.73 2.63 -6.02
CA ASN A 91 -32.79 3.29 -5.26
C ASN A 91 -33.27 2.43 -4.10
N ASP A 92 -33.44 1.13 -4.29
CA ASP A 92 -33.82 0.18 -3.25
C ASP A 92 -32.77 0.13 -2.12
N PHE A 93 -31.47 0.15 -2.47
CA PHE A 93 -30.39 0.26 -1.48
C PHE A 93 -30.46 1.57 -0.69
N LEU A 94 -30.64 2.71 -1.36
CA LEU A 94 -30.74 4.03 -0.72
C LEU A 94 -31.95 4.11 0.22
N GLU A 95 -33.13 3.66 -0.25
CA GLU A 95 -34.37 3.67 0.55
C GLU A 95 -34.24 2.78 1.79
N LYS A 96 -33.68 1.56 1.66
CA LYS A 96 -33.44 0.66 2.79
C LYS A 96 -32.46 1.25 3.80
N THR A 97 -31.39 1.88 3.34
CA THR A 97 -30.41 2.51 4.22
C THR A 97 -31.02 3.68 4.97
N ILE A 98 -31.77 4.57 4.29
CA ILE A 98 -32.46 5.71 4.91
C ILE A 98 -33.53 5.23 5.90
N ALA A 99 -34.25 4.15 5.58
CA ALA A 99 -35.26 3.60 6.48
C ALA A 99 -34.65 2.99 7.75
N ALA A 100 -33.44 2.40 7.65
CA ALA A 100 -32.75 1.81 8.80
C ALA A 100 -32.07 2.85 9.70
N GLU A 101 -31.39 3.84 9.09
CA GLU A 101 -30.52 4.80 9.78
C GLU A 101 -31.17 6.19 9.98
N GLY A 102 -32.32 6.42 9.38
CA GLY A 102 -32.99 7.73 9.39
C GLY A 102 -32.39 8.70 8.37
N ASN A 103 -31.64 9.70 8.82
CA ASN A 103 -31.00 10.68 7.94
C ASN A 103 -29.58 10.21 7.59
N ALA A 104 -29.43 9.52 6.47
CA ALA A 104 -28.12 9.03 5.98
C ALA A 104 -27.55 9.97 4.92
N GLU A 105 -26.27 10.30 5.04
CA GLU A 105 -25.46 10.94 4.01
C GLU A 105 -24.61 9.88 3.29
N PHE A 106 -24.42 10.07 1.99
CA PHE A 106 -23.71 9.11 1.15
C PHE A 106 -22.47 9.75 0.52
N SER A 107 -21.32 9.07 0.58
CA SER A 107 -20.18 9.42 -0.25
C SER A 107 -20.17 8.55 -1.51
N VAL A 108 -19.70 9.12 -2.61
CA VAL A 108 -19.56 8.42 -3.90
C VAL A 108 -18.09 8.39 -4.28
N GLU A 109 -17.55 7.20 -4.42
CA GLU A 109 -16.14 6.98 -4.65
C GLU A 109 -15.90 6.05 -5.86
N PRO A 110 -14.79 6.21 -6.59
CA PRO A 110 -14.40 5.25 -7.61
C PRO A 110 -14.13 3.87 -7.00
N LYS A 111 -14.74 2.82 -7.55
CA LYS A 111 -14.39 1.44 -7.21
C LYS A 111 -13.15 1.03 -8.01
N ILE A 112 -12.00 1.11 -7.37
CA ILE A 112 -10.73 0.72 -7.99
C ILE A 112 -10.71 -0.78 -8.24
N ASP A 113 -10.21 -1.19 -9.39
CA ASP A 113 -10.12 -2.59 -9.81
C ASP A 113 -8.69 -3.13 -9.63
N GLY A 114 -8.49 -3.91 -8.58
CA GLY A 114 -7.18 -4.42 -8.19
C GLY A 114 -7.26 -5.61 -7.23
N LEU A 115 -6.42 -5.59 -6.20
CA LEU A 115 -6.39 -6.59 -5.13
C LEU A 115 -6.54 -5.92 -3.77
N SER A 116 -7.58 -6.29 -3.03
CA SER A 116 -7.87 -5.71 -1.73
C SER A 116 -6.89 -6.21 -0.66
N VAL A 117 -6.36 -5.27 0.10
CA VAL A 117 -5.40 -5.51 1.18
C VAL A 117 -5.77 -4.72 2.44
N ALA A 118 -5.35 -5.24 3.59
CA ALA A 118 -5.29 -4.51 4.84
C ALA A 118 -3.85 -4.10 5.13
N LEU A 119 -3.64 -2.85 5.57
CA LEU A 119 -2.36 -2.34 6.05
C LEU A 119 -2.49 -2.08 7.55
N GLU A 120 -1.61 -2.66 8.34
CA GLU A 120 -1.58 -2.49 9.79
C GLU A 120 -0.35 -1.66 10.20
N TYR A 121 -0.64 -0.61 10.97
CA TYR A 121 0.36 0.24 11.60
C TYR A 121 0.26 0.12 13.12
N VAL A 122 1.40 0.03 13.79
CA VAL A 122 1.53 0.08 15.24
C VAL A 122 2.48 1.21 15.61
N ASP A 123 2.05 2.09 16.49
CA ASP A 123 2.78 3.29 16.87
C ASP A 123 3.29 4.08 15.65
N GLY A 124 2.42 4.21 14.64
CA GLY A 124 2.71 4.88 13.39
C GLY A 124 3.67 4.14 12.44
N LYS A 125 4.13 2.93 12.75
CA LYS A 125 5.02 2.13 11.88
C LYS A 125 4.24 1.08 11.13
N PHE A 126 4.46 0.94 9.82
CA PHE A 126 3.91 -0.15 9.03
C PHE A 126 4.51 -1.48 9.48
N VAL A 127 3.69 -2.36 10.04
CA VAL A 127 4.14 -3.64 10.62
C VAL A 127 3.69 -4.83 9.80
N ARG A 128 2.52 -4.76 9.15
CA ARG A 128 1.97 -5.89 8.40
C ARG A 128 1.01 -5.46 7.31
N GLY A 129 1.04 -6.19 6.20
CA GLY A 129 0.04 -6.09 5.15
C GLY A 129 -0.42 -7.45 4.67
N ALA A 130 -1.73 -7.63 4.55
CA ALA A 130 -2.32 -8.91 4.16
C ALA A 130 -3.38 -8.74 3.08
N THR A 131 -3.48 -9.71 2.15
CA THR A 131 -4.57 -9.75 1.19
C THR A 131 -5.90 -10.00 1.91
N ARG A 132 -7.02 -9.59 1.30
CA ARG A 132 -8.36 -9.86 1.86
C ARG A 132 -8.60 -11.36 2.08
N GLY A 133 -8.14 -12.22 1.15
CA GLY A 133 -8.48 -13.64 1.17
C GLY A 133 -9.99 -13.86 1.08
N ASP A 134 -10.53 -14.69 1.97
CA ASP A 134 -11.97 -14.94 2.12
C ASP A 134 -12.70 -13.87 2.97
N GLY A 135 -11.96 -12.86 3.44
CA GLY A 135 -12.45 -11.79 4.33
C GLY A 135 -12.12 -12.01 5.80
N THR A 136 -11.80 -13.23 6.21
CA THR A 136 -11.39 -13.60 7.59
C THR A 136 -9.92 -13.99 7.64
N VAL A 137 -9.42 -14.67 6.61
CA VAL A 137 -8.03 -15.11 6.50
C VAL A 137 -7.49 -14.70 5.14
N GLY A 138 -6.36 -13.99 5.14
CA GLY A 138 -5.61 -13.59 3.96
C GLY A 138 -4.21 -14.19 3.92
N GLU A 139 -3.38 -13.66 3.01
CA GLU A 139 -1.97 -14.01 2.87
C GLU A 139 -1.12 -12.81 3.29
N ASP A 140 -0.07 -13.04 4.08
CA ASP A 140 0.91 -12.02 4.42
C ASP A 140 1.72 -11.62 3.16
N VAL A 141 1.54 -10.39 2.72
CA VAL A 141 2.24 -9.81 1.57
C VAL A 141 3.01 -8.55 1.98
N THR A 142 3.38 -8.47 3.25
CA THR A 142 4.05 -7.30 3.85
C THR A 142 5.26 -6.86 3.05
N GLU A 143 6.16 -7.79 2.72
CA GLU A 143 7.39 -7.46 1.99
C GLU A 143 7.11 -6.95 0.56
N ASN A 144 6.06 -7.46 -0.07
CA ASN A 144 5.66 -6.98 -1.40
C ASN A 144 4.99 -5.59 -1.31
N LEU A 145 4.17 -5.35 -0.28
CA LEU A 145 3.55 -4.05 -0.05
C LEU A 145 4.57 -2.96 0.27
N LYS A 146 5.66 -3.28 0.99
CA LYS A 146 6.77 -2.34 1.21
C LYS A 146 7.40 -1.84 -0.09
N THR A 147 7.29 -2.57 -1.18
CA THR A 147 7.82 -2.16 -2.49
C THR A 147 6.94 -1.10 -3.18
N ILE A 148 5.71 -0.92 -2.74
CA ILE A 148 4.79 0.12 -3.24
C ILE A 148 5.15 1.44 -2.56
N ARG A 149 5.67 2.39 -3.34
CA ARG A 149 6.28 3.61 -2.81
C ARG A 149 5.28 4.58 -2.20
N SER A 150 4.03 4.56 -2.65
CA SER A 150 2.93 5.35 -2.08
C SER A 150 2.46 4.87 -0.70
N ILE A 151 2.87 3.66 -0.26
CA ILE A 151 2.61 3.20 1.11
C ILE A 151 3.66 3.81 2.05
N PRO A 152 3.29 4.71 2.97
CA PRO A 152 4.24 5.26 3.95
C PRO A 152 4.66 4.18 4.95
N MET A 153 5.96 4.07 5.22
CA MET A 153 6.47 3.13 6.23
C MET A 153 6.26 3.66 7.65
N THR A 154 6.02 4.96 7.80
CA THR A 154 5.73 5.61 9.08
C THR A 154 4.69 6.70 8.89
N LEU A 155 3.80 6.82 9.86
CA LEU A 155 2.77 7.86 9.95
C LEU A 155 3.04 8.72 11.19
N THR A 156 2.87 10.03 11.06
CA THR A 156 2.96 10.97 12.18
C THR A 156 1.57 11.20 12.76
N GLY A 157 1.46 11.17 14.10
CA GLY A 157 0.18 11.40 14.77
C GLY A 157 -0.84 10.26 14.64
N ALA A 158 -0.41 9.08 14.18
CA ALA A 158 -1.29 7.93 14.06
C ALA A 158 -1.71 7.38 15.43
N PRO A 159 -2.88 6.71 15.52
CA PRO A 159 -3.28 5.94 16.69
C PRO A 159 -2.23 4.86 17.05
N SER A 160 -2.28 4.36 18.30
CA SER A 160 -1.40 3.27 18.75
C SER A 160 -1.51 2.03 17.86
N ARG A 161 -2.70 1.76 17.34
CA ARG A 161 -2.95 0.75 16.30
C ARG A 161 -3.92 1.31 15.27
N LEU A 162 -3.54 1.21 14.00
CA LEU A 162 -4.35 1.62 12.85
C LEU A 162 -4.38 0.48 11.84
N ILE A 163 -5.56 0.09 11.38
CA ILE A 163 -5.74 -0.81 10.25
C ILE A 163 -6.57 -0.09 9.20
N VAL A 164 -5.99 0.07 8.02
CA VAL A 164 -6.68 0.64 6.87
C VAL A 164 -6.83 -0.41 5.77
N ARG A 165 -7.88 -0.27 4.98
CA ARG A 165 -8.14 -1.11 3.81
C ARG A 165 -7.91 -0.30 2.54
N GLY A 166 -7.19 -0.90 1.60
CA GLY A 166 -6.92 -0.31 0.29
C GLY A 166 -7.05 -1.33 -0.83
N GLU A 167 -7.01 -0.81 -2.06
CA GLU A 167 -6.98 -1.61 -3.28
C GLU A 167 -5.64 -1.37 -3.97
N VAL A 168 -4.80 -2.41 -4.03
CA VAL A 168 -3.57 -2.39 -4.82
C VAL A 168 -3.92 -2.59 -6.28
N PHE A 169 -3.48 -1.70 -7.13
CA PHE A 169 -3.78 -1.72 -8.56
C PHE A 169 -2.52 -1.52 -9.39
N MET A 170 -2.63 -1.79 -10.69
CA MET A 170 -1.56 -1.51 -11.64
C MET A 170 -1.98 -0.34 -12.53
N PRO A 171 -1.27 0.81 -12.48
CA PRO A 171 -1.50 1.91 -13.40
C PRO A 171 -1.39 1.46 -14.87
N LYS A 172 -2.19 2.04 -15.77
CA LYS A 172 -2.22 1.67 -17.19
C LYS A 172 -0.83 1.68 -17.84
N LYS A 173 -0.02 2.71 -17.59
CA LYS A 173 1.36 2.79 -18.09
C LYS A 173 2.25 1.64 -17.61
N SER A 174 2.09 1.22 -16.35
CA SER A 174 2.83 0.08 -15.78
C SER A 174 2.39 -1.24 -16.42
N PHE A 175 1.09 -1.39 -16.65
CA PHE A 175 0.52 -2.57 -17.31
C PHE A 175 1.01 -2.71 -18.77
N GLU A 176 0.97 -1.65 -19.55
CA GLU A 176 1.48 -1.63 -20.93
C GLU A 176 2.96 -2.01 -20.99
N LYS A 177 3.78 -1.37 -20.13
CA LYS A 177 5.22 -1.67 -20.02
C LYS A 177 5.48 -3.12 -19.61
N LEU A 178 4.67 -3.65 -18.70
CA LEU A 178 4.77 -5.04 -18.26
C LEU A 178 4.47 -6.01 -19.40
N ASN A 179 3.38 -5.79 -20.14
CA ASN A 179 2.99 -6.67 -21.25
C ASN A 179 3.98 -6.61 -22.40
N LEU A 180 4.52 -5.43 -22.75
CA LEU A 180 5.61 -5.33 -23.73
C LEU A 180 6.81 -6.20 -23.32
N ARG A 181 7.19 -6.16 -22.05
CA ARG A 181 8.29 -6.99 -21.54
C ARG A 181 7.95 -8.49 -21.54
N GLN A 182 6.70 -8.87 -21.28
CA GLN A 182 6.25 -10.26 -21.39
C GLN A 182 6.38 -10.76 -22.83
N GLU A 183 5.98 -9.96 -23.79
CA GLU A 183 6.09 -10.26 -25.23
C GLU A 183 7.55 -10.44 -25.66
N GLU A 184 8.44 -9.51 -25.28
CA GLU A 184 9.89 -9.62 -25.55
C GLU A 184 10.50 -10.90 -25.00
N LEU A 185 9.99 -11.40 -23.86
CA LEU A 185 10.45 -12.62 -23.21
C LEU A 185 9.73 -13.88 -23.68
N GLY A 186 8.81 -13.78 -24.65
CA GLY A 186 7.98 -14.90 -25.13
C GLY A 186 7.06 -15.49 -24.05
N LYS A 187 6.67 -14.69 -23.04
CA LYS A 187 5.80 -15.10 -21.93
C LYS A 187 4.34 -14.71 -22.20
N PRO A 188 3.36 -15.43 -21.60
CA PRO A 188 1.97 -15.07 -21.70
C PRO A 188 1.72 -13.63 -21.22
N LEU A 189 0.88 -12.89 -21.93
CA LEU A 189 0.45 -11.56 -21.55
C LEU A 189 -0.58 -11.61 -20.43
N PHE A 190 -0.60 -10.59 -19.59
CA PHE A 190 -1.69 -10.41 -18.62
C PHE A 190 -2.94 -9.91 -19.33
N ALA A 191 -4.09 -10.50 -19.00
CA ALA A 191 -5.36 -10.18 -19.65
C ALA A 191 -5.87 -8.76 -19.30
N ASN A 192 -5.61 -8.30 -18.08
CA ASN A 192 -6.05 -6.99 -17.60
C ASN A 192 -5.16 -6.50 -16.44
N PRO A 193 -5.23 -5.20 -16.09
CA PRO A 193 -4.46 -4.61 -15.00
C PRO A 193 -4.70 -5.26 -13.63
N ARG A 194 -5.93 -5.69 -13.33
CA ARG A 194 -6.28 -6.38 -12.07
C ARG A 194 -5.52 -7.69 -11.90
N ASN A 195 -5.53 -8.55 -12.94
CA ASN A 195 -4.81 -9.82 -12.91
C ASN A 195 -3.30 -9.59 -12.82
N ALA A 196 -2.79 -8.55 -13.51
CA ALA A 196 -1.40 -8.15 -13.43
C ALA A 196 -1.02 -7.65 -12.02
N ALA A 197 -1.88 -6.87 -11.37
CA ALA A 197 -1.67 -6.41 -9.99
C ALA A 197 -1.67 -7.59 -9.02
N ALA A 198 -2.68 -8.46 -9.06
CA ALA A 198 -2.80 -9.63 -8.20
C ALA A 198 -1.61 -10.59 -8.36
N GLY A 199 -1.24 -10.92 -9.61
CA GLY A 199 -0.09 -11.77 -9.91
C GLY A 199 1.25 -11.13 -9.53
N SER A 200 1.35 -9.81 -9.53
CA SER A 200 2.54 -9.07 -9.13
C SER A 200 2.68 -8.98 -7.61
N LEU A 201 1.59 -8.68 -6.90
CA LEU A 201 1.61 -8.61 -5.44
C LEU A 201 1.85 -9.98 -4.79
N ARG A 202 1.48 -11.07 -5.47
CA ARG A 202 1.67 -12.45 -4.99
C ARG A 202 2.95 -13.10 -5.55
N GLN A 203 3.98 -12.33 -5.87
CA GLN A 203 5.30 -12.86 -6.17
C GLN A 203 6.02 -13.23 -4.88
N LEU A 204 6.63 -14.41 -4.84
CA LEU A 204 7.39 -14.87 -3.67
C LEU A 204 8.72 -14.10 -3.49
N ASP A 205 9.21 -13.48 -4.54
CA ASP A 205 10.36 -12.58 -4.50
C ASP A 205 9.89 -11.11 -4.57
N PRO A 206 10.02 -10.33 -3.47
CA PRO A 206 9.65 -8.91 -3.44
C PRO A 206 10.37 -8.05 -4.48
N LYS A 207 11.57 -8.44 -4.91
CA LYS A 207 12.32 -7.74 -5.97
C LYS A 207 11.62 -7.81 -7.32
N ILE A 208 10.81 -8.84 -7.54
CA ILE A 208 9.96 -8.94 -8.74
C ILE A 208 8.78 -7.97 -8.58
N ALA A 209 8.11 -7.95 -7.43
CA ALA A 209 7.00 -7.03 -7.14
C ALA A 209 7.44 -5.56 -7.30
N ALA A 210 8.62 -5.19 -6.79
CA ALA A 210 9.21 -3.85 -6.90
C ALA A 210 9.33 -3.33 -8.35
N LYS A 211 9.53 -4.23 -9.33
CA LYS A 211 9.69 -3.88 -10.76
C LYS A 211 8.35 -3.76 -11.50
N ARG A 212 7.22 -3.97 -10.82
CA ARG A 212 5.89 -4.02 -11.43
C ARG A 212 5.19 -2.68 -11.47
N GLY A 213 5.66 -1.69 -10.69
CA GLY A 213 5.06 -0.36 -10.62
C GLY A 213 3.60 -0.42 -10.15
N LEU A 214 3.36 -1.14 -9.05
CA LEU A 214 2.08 -1.17 -8.36
C LEU A 214 1.84 0.13 -7.60
N ASP A 215 0.57 0.43 -7.38
CA ASP A 215 0.13 1.56 -6.57
C ASP A 215 -1.07 1.16 -5.72
N ILE A 216 -1.53 2.02 -4.80
CA ILE A 216 -2.63 1.73 -3.89
C ILE A 216 -3.53 2.94 -3.70
N TYR A 217 -4.85 2.70 -3.59
CA TYR A 217 -5.80 3.63 -2.99
C TYR A 217 -6.33 3.05 -1.69
N VAL A 218 -6.19 3.80 -0.59
CA VAL A 218 -6.84 3.50 0.69
C VAL A 218 -8.24 4.09 0.65
N PHE A 219 -9.25 3.29 1.02
CA PHE A 219 -10.64 3.69 0.93
C PHE A 219 -11.45 3.43 2.21
N ASN A 220 -10.83 2.82 3.24
CA ASN A 220 -11.57 2.57 4.48
C ASN A 220 -10.61 2.41 5.66
N VAL A 221 -11.00 2.95 6.82
CA VAL A 221 -10.38 2.68 8.12
C VAL A 221 -11.14 1.54 8.79
N GLN A 222 -10.44 0.43 9.05
CA GLN A 222 -11.01 -0.77 9.68
C GLN A 222 -10.91 -0.73 11.21
N LEU A 223 -9.83 -0.14 11.71
CA LEU A 223 -9.55 0.03 13.13
C LEU A 223 -8.68 1.26 13.36
N ALA A 224 -9.00 2.06 14.35
CA ALA A 224 -8.16 3.15 14.84
C ALA A 224 -8.33 3.23 16.37
N ASP A 225 -7.35 2.72 17.12
CA ASP A 225 -7.44 2.67 18.58
C ASP A 225 -7.56 4.07 19.19
N GLY A 226 -8.62 4.26 19.99
CA GLY A 226 -8.87 5.52 20.70
C GLY A 226 -9.35 6.67 19.81
N VAL A 227 -9.70 6.40 18.55
CA VAL A 227 -10.28 7.39 17.63
C VAL A 227 -11.67 6.93 17.22
N GLU A 228 -12.65 7.83 17.35
CA GLU A 228 -14.01 7.64 16.87
C GLU A 228 -14.25 8.55 15.68
N PHE A 229 -14.82 8.01 14.60
CA PHE A 229 -15.22 8.77 13.42
C PHE A 229 -16.73 8.93 13.40
N THR A 230 -17.20 10.13 13.05
CA THR A 230 -18.64 10.42 12.91
C THR A 230 -19.19 10.03 11.55
N GLY A 231 -18.30 9.75 10.59
CA GLY A 231 -18.68 9.33 9.25
C GLY A 231 -17.48 8.88 8.41
N HIS A 232 -17.79 8.26 7.29
CA HIS A 232 -16.78 7.69 6.39
C HIS A 232 -15.84 8.76 5.83
N THR A 233 -16.37 9.89 5.33
CA THR A 233 -15.56 10.99 4.79
C THR A 233 -14.55 11.49 5.81
N GLN A 234 -14.96 11.72 7.06
CA GLN A 234 -14.06 12.15 8.13
C GLN A 234 -12.92 11.13 8.39
N SER A 235 -13.18 9.82 8.19
CA SER A 235 -12.16 8.79 8.40
C SER A 235 -11.08 8.80 7.32
N LEU A 236 -11.32 9.44 6.17
CA LEU A 236 -10.39 9.54 5.04
C LEU A 236 -9.64 10.87 4.98
N GLU A 237 -10.02 11.87 5.77
CA GLU A 237 -9.35 13.17 5.93
C GLU A 237 -8.22 13.07 6.98
#